data_7189d768aabf2ae47b6bb960a7345d8b
#
_entry.id   7189d768aabf2ae47b6bb960a7345d8b
#
_cell.length_a   1.000
_cell.length_b   1.000
_cell.length_c   1.000
_cell.angle_alpha   90.00
_cell.angle_beta   90.00
_cell.angle_gamma   90.00
#
_symmetry.space_group_name_H-M   'P 1'
#
loop_
_entity.id
_entity.type
_entity.pdbx_description
1 polymer ?
#
loop_
_entity_poly.entity_id
_entity_poly.type
_entity_poly.pdbx_seq_one_letter_code
_entity_poly.pdbx_strand_id
1 'polypeptide(L)'
;MGASVQIDQSRLQRLLSAVGGPGDRLLTRKAERVADLARTYAAGHGSIPEGIQVGPVVDKSVKVISTNPHTVLVHNGSRRHQIRPRRAGGYLRFEVGGRVVYARQVNHPGYRGDPFLTRALRDAA
;
A
#
# COMPACT_ATOMS: atom_id res chain seq x y z
N MET A 1 4.35 -42.34 28.41
CA MET A 1 5.19 -42.09 27.22
C MET A 1 4.92 -40.70 26.69
N GLY A 2 5.93 -39.85 26.65
CA GLY A 2 5.84 -38.52 26.05
C GLY A 2 6.41 -38.53 24.64
N ALA A 3 5.83 -37.75 23.73
CA ALA A 3 6.44 -37.42 22.46
C ALA A 3 7.37 -36.21 22.65
N SER A 4 8.57 -36.26 22.12
CA SER A 4 9.48 -35.13 22.12
C SER A 4 9.80 -34.70 20.70
N VAL A 5 9.91 -33.40 20.49
CA VAL A 5 10.32 -32.80 19.22
C VAL A 5 11.68 -32.15 19.44
N GLN A 6 12.65 -32.60 18.66
CA GLN A 6 13.96 -31.95 18.64
C GLN A 6 14.12 -31.16 17.36
N ILE A 7 14.53 -29.91 17.50
CA ILE A 7 14.79 -29.02 16.37
C ILE A 7 16.30 -28.85 16.22
N ASP A 8 16.82 -29.24 15.08
CA ASP A 8 18.20 -28.93 14.71
C ASP A 8 18.29 -27.46 14.30
N GLN A 9 18.75 -26.64 15.23
CA GLN A 9 18.84 -25.20 15.05
C GLN A 9 19.77 -24.81 13.87
N SER A 10 20.87 -25.54 13.72
CA SER A 10 21.83 -25.25 12.63
C SER A 10 21.22 -25.54 11.26
N ARG A 11 20.50 -26.65 11.15
CA ARG A 11 19.82 -27.01 9.90
C ARG A 11 18.69 -26.06 9.59
N LEU A 12 17.89 -25.71 10.59
CA LEU A 12 16.81 -24.74 10.45
C LEU A 12 17.35 -23.39 9.98
N GLN A 13 18.41 -22.90 10.61
CA GLN A 13 19.02 -21.63 10.24
C GLN A 13 19.57 -21.65 8.81
N ARG A 14 20.18 -22.76 8.38
CA ARG A 14 20.64 -22.92 7.00
C ARG A 14 19.48 -22.90 6.00
N LEU A 15 18.37 -23.56 6.30
CA LEU A 15 17.17 -23.55 5.46
C LEU A 15 16.56 -22.16 5.36
N LEU A 16 16.51 -21.43 6.47
CA LEU A 16 15.95 -20.08 6.49
C LEU A 16 16.87 -19.04 5.84
N SER A 17 18.19 -19.27 5.90
CA SER A 17 19.17 -18.31 5.37
C SER A 17 19.57 -18.55 3.92
N ALA A 18 19.25 -19.71 3.36
CA ALA A 18 19.60 -20.01 1.96
C ALA A 18 18.90 -19.06 0.99
N VAL A 19 19.69 -18.43 0.12
CA VAL A 19 19.16 -17.56 -0.94
C VAL A 19 18.33 -18.39 -1.92
N GLY A 20 17.10 -17.98 -2.19
CA GLY A 20 16.15 -18.73 -3.02
C GLY A 20 15.64 -20.01 -2.39
N GLY A 21 15.96 -20.26 -1.12
CA GLY A 21 15.57 -21.44 -0.37
C GLY A 21 14.14 -21.38 0.20
N PRO A 22 13.79 -22.34 1.10
CA PRO A 22 12.44 -22.44 1.67
C PRO A 22 12.00 -21.19 2.43
N GLY A 23 12.91 -20.51 3.13
CA GLY A 23 12.61 -19.27 3.86
C GLY A 23 12.24 -18.13 2.90
N ASP A 24 13.00 -17.96 1.85
CA ASP A 24 12.74 -16.93 0.83
C ASP A 24 11.42 -17.20 0.10
N ARG A 25 11.13 -18.46 -0.22
CA ARG A 25 9.86 -18.83 -0.84
C ARG A 25 8.67 -18.58 0.09
N LEU A 26 8.81 -18.83 1.38
CA LEU A 26 7.76 -18.53 2.36
C LEU A 26 7.50 -17.02 2.44
N LEU A 27 8.55 -16.21 2.51
CA LEU A 27 8.43 -14.75 2.51
C LEU A 27 7.72 -14.24 1.26
N THR A 28 8.09 -14.75 0.09
CA THR A 28 7.44 -14.37 -1.17
C THR A 28 5.95 -14.71 -1.17
N ARG A 29 5.59 -15.91 -0.73
CA ARG A 29 4.16 -16.30 -0.63
C ARG A 29 3.39 -15.41 0.34
N LYS A 30 3.97 -15.08 1.47
CA LYS A 30 3.36 -14.16 2.43
C LYS A 30 3.19 -12.76 1.85
N ALA A 31 4.20 -12.26 1.14
CA ALA A 31 4.14 -10.96 0.48
C ALA A 31 3.09 -10.93 -0.65
N GLU A 32 2.98 -12.00 -1.43
CA GLU A 32 1.93 -12.12 -2.45
C GLU A 32 0.53 -12.06 -1.83
N ARG A 33 0.33 -12.72 -0.69
CA ARG A 33 -0.94 -12.63 0.04
C ARG A 33 -1.24 -11.22 0.53
N VAL A 34 -0.26 -10.53 1.06
CA VAL A 34 -0.40 -9.11 1.45
C VAL A 34 -0.76 -8.26 0.24
N ALA A 35 -0.07 -8.45 -0.88
CA ALA A 35 -0.35 -7.72 -2.12
C ALA A 35 -1.77 -7.97 -2.64
N ASP A 36 -2.23 -9.21 -2.62
CA ASP A 36 -3.59 -9.55 -3.06
C ASP A 36 -4.66 -8.91 -2.16
N LEU A 37 -4.47 -8.94 -0.85
CA LEU A 37 -5.36 -8.24 0.08
C LEU A 37 -5.32 -6.73 -0.12
N ALA A 38 -4.15 -6.17 -0.32
CA ALA A 38 -4.00 -4.74 -0.58
C ALA A 38 -4.73 -4.31 -1.86
N ARG A 39 -4.63 -5.09 -2.93
CA ARG A 39 -5.39 -4.86 -4.17
C ARG A 39 -6.90 -4.91 -3.95
N THR A 40 -7.36 -5.88 -3.17
CA THR A 40 -8.77 -5.99 -2.80
C THR A 40 -9.23 -4.77 -2.01
N TYR A 41 -8.46 -4.36 -1.01
CA TYR A 41 -8.81 -3.21 -0.16
C TYR A 41 -8.73 -1.88 -0.91
N ALA A 42 -7.85 -1.78 -1.90
CA ALA A 42 -7.69 -0.58 -2.73
C ALA A 42 -8.60 -0.55 -3.96
N ALA A 43 -9.48 -1.53 -4.14
CA ALA A 43 -10.29 -1.69 -5.36
C ALA A 43 -11.15 -0.46 -5.69
N GLY A 44 -11.56 0.32 -4.67
CA GLY A 44 -12.33 1.56 -4.85
C GLY A 44 -11.49 2.80 -5.20
N HIS A 45 -10.18 2.68 -5.33
CA HIS A 45 -9.25 3.80 -5.50
C HIS A 45 -8.64 3.86 -6.90
N GLY A 46 -9.47 3.72 -7.94
CA GLY A 46 -9.05 3.89 -9.33
C GLY A 46 -7.96 2.89 -9.76
N SER A 47 -6.85 3.39 -10.27
CA SER A 47 -5.75 2.58 -10.78
C SER A 47 -4.72 2.15 -9.73
N ILE A 48 -4.92 2.47 -8.47
CA ILE A 48 -3.96 2.11 -7.40
C ILE A 48 -3.73 0.59 -7.31
N PRO A 49 -4.76 -0.28 -7.36
CA PRO A 49 -4.54 -1.72 -7.27
C PRO A 49 -3.57 -2.27 -8.31
N GLU A 50 -3.59 -1.73 -9.51
CA GLU A 50 -2.72 -2.17 -10.63
C GLU A 50 -1.25 -1.88 -10.38
N GLY A 51 -0.93 -0.89 -9.57
CA GLY A 51 0.42 -0.51 -9.23
C GLY A 51 1.00 -1.23 -8.01
N ILE A 52 0.25 -2.11 -7.37
CA ILE A 52 0.74 -2.86 -6.20
C ILE A 52 1.57 -4.04 -6.66
N GLN A 53 2.82 -4.08 -6.23
CA GLN A 53 3.82 -5.05 -6.66
C GLN A 53 4.56 -5.65 -5.46
N VAL A 54 5.03 -6.88 -5.64
CA VAL A 54 5.91 -7.56 -4.69
C VAL A 54 7.34 -7.44 -5.19
N GLY A 55 8.21 -6.93 -4.33
CA GLY A 55 9.64 -6.82 -4.63
C GLY A 55 10.39 -8.16 -4.44
N PRO A 56 11.68 -8.18 -4.76
CA PRO A 56 12.52 -9.35 -4.51
C PRO A 56 12.82 -9.52 -3.01
N VAL A 57 13.20 -10.73 -2.64
CA VAL A 57 13.72 -10.99 -1.29
C VAL A 57 15.14 -10.44 -1.20
N VAL A 58 15.34 -9.51 -0.27
CA VAL A 58 16.66 -8.91 0.02
C VAL A 58 16.85 -8.91 1.53
N ASP A 59 17.97 -9.44 1.99
CA ASP A 59 18.31 -9.49 3.43
C ASP A 59 17.16 -10.01 4.31
N LYS A 60 16.54 -11.12 3.89
CA LYS A 60 15.42 -11.76 4.61
C LYS A 60 14.19 -10.88 4.75
N SER A 61 14.01 -9.94 3.84
CA SER A 61 12.83 -9.12 3.80
C SER A 61 12.26 -9.01 2.37
N VAL A 62 10.95 -8.79 2.29
CA VAL A 62 10.24 -8.53 1.04
C VAL A 62 9.41 -7.28 1.22
N LYS A 63 9.41 -6.43 0.21
CA LYS A 63 8.58 -5.22 0.20
C LYS A 63 7.38 -5.40 -0.71
N VAL A 64 6.22 -5.01 -0.23
CA VAL A 64 5.03 -4.79 -1.06
C VAL A 64 4.94 -3.30 -1.32
N ILE A 65 4.95 -2.92 -2.58
CA ILE A 65 5.13 -1.54 -3.01
C ILE A 65 3.95 -1.13 -3.89
N SER A 66 3.47 0.10 -3.69
CA SER A 66 2.57 0.73 -4.63
C SER A 66 3.33 1.77 -5.46
N THR A 67 3.28 1.62 -6.78
CA THR A 67 3.96 2.52 -7.71
C THR A 67 3.10 3.70 -8.16
N ASN A 68 1.82 3.71 -7.81
CA ASN A 68 0.91 4.78 -8.20
C ASN A 68 1.25 6.07 -7.44
N PRO A 69 1.39 7.23 -8.11
CA PRO A 69 1.74 8.49 -7.46
C PRO A 69 0.68 9.01 -6.48
N HIS A 70 -0.56 8.55 -6.59
CA HIS A 70 -1.65 8.94 -5.70
C HIS A 70 -1.72 8.12 -4.41
N THR A 71 -0.93 7.07 -4.29
CA THR A 71 -0.99 6.13 -3.16
C THR A 71 -0.80 6.81 -1.82
N VAL A 72 0.19 7.69 -1.69
CA VAL A 72 0.48 8.37 -0.42
C VAL A 72 -0.72 9.16 0.06
N LEU A 73 -1.34 9.92 -0.85
CA LEU A 73 -2.50 10.75 -0.53
C LEU A 73 -3.72 9.91 -0.13
N VAL A 74 -4.00 8.86 -0.87
CA VAL A 74 -5.13 7.96 -0.59
C VAL A 74 -4.90 7.19 0.70
N HIS A 75 -3.71 6.65 0.91
CA HIS A 75 -3.36 5.83 2.07
C HIS A 75 -3.36 6.64 3.37
N ASN A 76 -2.72 7.80 3.35
CA ASN A 76 -2.53 8.63 4.54
C ASN A 76 -3.59 9.71 4.70
N GLY A 77 -4.32 10.04 3.63
CA GLY A 77 -5.25 11.15 3.62
C GLY A 77 -4.60 12.51 3.47
N SER A 78 -5.40 13.54 3.48
CA SER A 78 -4.94 14.93 3.45
C SER A 78 -5.61 15.76 4.52
N ARG A 79 -4.90 16.77 4.97
CA ARG A 79 -5.45 17.75 5.91
C ARG A 79 -6.35 18.74 5.17
N ARG A 80 -7.20 19.42 5.90
CA ARG A 80 -7.94 20.59 5.45
C ARG A 80 -6.97 21.60 4.84
N HIS A 81 -7.26 22.07 3.63
CA HIS A 81 -6.39 23.01 2.92
C HIS A 81 -7.18 23.85 1.93
N GLN A 82 -6.55 24.94 1.47
CA GLN A 82 -7.09 25.77 0.42
C GLN A 82 -6.48 25.41 -0.93
N ILE A 83 -7.31 25.33 -1.96
CA ILE A 83 -6.89 25.12 -3.32
C ILE A 83 -6.98 26.46 -4.04
N ARG A 84 -5.89 26.89 -4.65
CA ARG A 84 -5.79 28.13 -5.43
C ARG A 84 -5.33 27.84 -6.85
N PRO A 85 -5.73 28.65 -7.84
CA PRO A 85 -5.23 28.49 -9.20
C PRO A 85 -3.71 28.74 -9.25
N ARG A 86 -3.04 28.09 -10.19
CA ARG A 86 -1.59 28.23 -10.37
C ARG A 86 -1.18 29.62 -10.87
N ARG A 87 -2.06 30.28 -11.63
CA ARG A 87 -1.83 31.63 -12.12
C ARG A 87 -2.42 32.67 -11.17
N ALA A 88 -1.64 33.68 -10.85
CA ALA A 88 -2.16 34.87 -10.18
C ALA A 88 -3.30 35.49 -10.99
N GLY A 89 -4.44 35.74 -10.36
CA GLY A 89 -5.64 36.29 -11.03
C GLY A 89 -6.44 35.26 -11.83
N GLY A 90 -6.02 33.96 -11.82
CA GLY A 90 -6.78 32.92 -12.49
C GLY A 90 -7.97 32.42 -11.67
N TYR A 91 -8.69 31.46 -12.26
CA TYR A 91 -9.84 30.80 -11.64
C TYR A 91 -9.66 29.28 -11.65
N LEU A 92 -10.20 28.65 -10.63
CA LEU A 92 -10.41 27.20 -10.60
C LEU A 92 -11.71 26.90 -11.34
N ARG A 93 -11.69 25.85 -12.17
CA ARG A 93 -12.87 25.33 -12.85
C ARG A 93 -13.15 23.92 -12.38
N PHE A 94 -14.36 23.67 -11.90
CA PHE A 94 -14.78 22.34 -11.47
C PHE A 94 -16.29 22.14 -11.67
N GLU A 95 -16.74 20.91 -11.65
CA GLU A 95 -18.15 20.56 -11.80
C GLU A 95 -18.74 20.18 -10.45
N VAL A 96 -19.90 20.73 -10.13
CA VAL A 96 -20.69 20.39 -8.96
C VAL A 96 -22.13 20.18 -9.41
N GLY A 97 -22.66 18.98 -9.22
CA GLY A 97 -24.03 18.65 -9.57
C GLY A 97 -24.37 18.88 -11.05
N GLY A 98 -23.45 18.60 -11.96
CA GLY A 98 -23.62 18.83 -13.41
C GLY A 98 -23.43 20.28 -13.86
N ARG A 99 -23.08 21.19 -12.97
CA ARG A 99 -22.79 22.61 -13.28
C ARG A 99 -21.29 22.88 -13.21
N VAL A 100 -20.81 23.67 -14.16
CA VAL A 100 -19.43 24.20 -14.13
C VAL A 100 -19.40 25.40 -13.18
N VAL A 101 -18.50 25.37 -12.21
CA VAL A 101 -18.31 26.43 -11.23
C VAL A 101 -16.90 26.97 -11.35
N TYR A 102 -16.77 28.30 -11.27
CA TYR A 102 -15.49 29.01 -11.25
C TYR A 102 -15.30 29.63 -9.87
N ALA A 103 -14.13 29.48 -9.29
CA ALA A 103 -13.79 30.06 -8.00
C ALA A 103 -12.34 30.51 -7.97
N ARG A 104 -12.04 31.54 -7.18
CA ARG A 104 -10.67 32.01 -6.97
C ARG A 104 -9.92 31.17 -5.97
N GLN A 105 -10.65 30.55 -5.05
CA GLN A 105 -10.11 29.57 -4.10
C GLN A 105 -11.24 28.65 -3.66
N VAL A 106 -10.86 27.45 -3.23
CA VAL A 106 -11.76 26.46 -2.65
C VAL A 106 -11.17 25.97 -1.35
N ASN A 107 -11.98 25.93 -0.30
CA ASN A 107 -11.61 25.31 0.96
C ASN A 107 -11.90 23.81 0.86
N HIS A 108 -10.85 23.01 0.77
CA HIS A 108 -10.98 21.56 0.76
C HIS A 108 -11.00 21.03 2.20
N PRO A 109 -12.01 20.23 2.59
CA PRO A 109 -12.16 19.76 3.98
C PRO A 109 -11.09 18.75 4.38
N GLY A 110 -10.26 18.32 3.46
CA GLY A 110 -9.33 17.23 3.63
C GLY A 110 -9.93 15.90 3.19
N TYR A 111 -9.10 14.88 3.18
CA TYR A 111 -9.49 13.52 2.83
C TYR A 111 -9.08 12.57 3.95
N ARG A 112 -10.03 11.77 4.44
CA ARG A 112 -9.72 10.71 5.39
C ARG A 112 -9.00 9.58 4.66
N GLY A 113 -7.77 9.27 5.10
CA GLY A 113 -6.98 8.21 4.50
C GLY A 113 -7.62 6.84 4.64
N ASP A 114 -7.27 5.96 3.71
CA ASP A 114 -7.56 4.54 3.76
C ASP A 114 -6.23 3.79 3.75
N PRO A 115 -5.71 3.36 4.92
CA PRO A 115 -4.41 2.72 5.02
C PRO A 115 -4.45 1.25 4.56
N PHE A 116 -4.79 1.03 3.30
CA PHE A 116 -5.03 -0.29 2.73
C PHE A 116 -3.81 -1.22 2.79
N LEU A 117 -2.60 -0.69 2.62
CA LEU A 117 -1.36 -1.50 2.75
C LEU A 117 -1.15 -1.97 4.20
N THR A 118 -1.34 -1.07 5.15
CA THR A 118 -1.22 -1.41 6.59
C THR A 118 -2.27 -2.41 7.02
N ARG A 119 -3.52 -2.24 6.57
CA ARG A 119 -4.61 -3.18 6.85
C ARG A 119 -4.34 -4.55 6.23
N ALA A 120 -3.85 -4.58 4.99
CA ALA A 120 -3.51 -5.83 4.31
C ALA A 120 -2.38 -6.58 5.03
N LEU A 121 -1.35 -5.87 5.47
CA LEU A 121 -0.25 -6.46 6.22
C LEU A 121 -0.74 -7.08 7.54
N ARG A 122 -1.58 -6.38 8.25
CA ARG A 122 -2.16 -6.86 9.50
C ARG A 122 -3.04 -8.10 9.28
N ASP A 123 -3.91 -8.05 8.28
CA ASP A 123 -4.92 -9.08 8.05
C ASP A 123 -4.35 -10.34 7.37
N ALA A 124 -3.17 -10.24 6.74
CA ALA A 124 -2.46 -11.37 6.15
C ALA A 124 -1.60 -12.15 7.16
N ALA A 125 -1.42 -11.63 8.35
CA ALA A 125 -0.62 -12.26 9.38
C ALA A 125 -1.21 -13.61 9.87
#